data_cd629ac8eab41fab681a5b06cb677ace
#
_entry.id   cd629ac8eab41fab681a5b06cb677ace
#
_cell.length_a   1.000
_cell.length_b   1.000
_cell.length_c   1.000
_cell.angle_alpha   90.00
_cell.angle_beta   90.00
_cell.angle_gamma   90.00
#
_symmetry.space_group_name_H-M   'P 1'
#
loop_
_entity.id
_entity.type
_entity.pdbx_description
1 polymer ?
#
loop_
_entity_poly.entity_id
_entity_poly.type
_entity_poly.pdbx_seq_one_letter_code
_entity_poly.pdbx_strand_id
1 'polypeptide(L)'
;MLILIADPVRSGTNGDPALIDANLAKMNRMALEVYQRGHTPVIGEWLALPLAAAAGSTRIGDEISEKFLYPVAHRLIACCDAILRMPGASQGADNDVRLGESLGLTIFTSPENLPVVEEEDTA
;
A
#
# COMPACT_ATOMS: atom_id res chain seq x y z
N MET A 1 -15.13 -1.76 0.16
CA MET A 1 -14.27 -0.95 1.04
C MET A 1 -13.11 -0.37 0.26
N LEU A 2 -12.63 0.77 0.66
CA LEU A 2 -11.34 1.29 0.23
C LEU A 2 -10.26 0.72 1.16
N ILE A 3 -9.32 -0.02 0.60
CA ILE A 3 -8.34 -0.81 1.37
C ILE A 3 -6.93 -0.41 0.96
N LEU A 4 -6.15 0.09 1.92
CA LEU A 4 -4.72 0.32 1.70
C LEU A 4 -3.96 -1.00 1.89
N ILE A 5 -3.09 -1.31 0.94
CA ILE A 5 -2.20 -2.46 1.05
C ILE A 5 -0.88 -1.99 1.66
N ALA A 6 -0.56 -2.52 2.83
CA ALA A 6 0.69 -2.25 3.55
C ALA A 6 1.62 -3.45 3.40
N ASP A 7 2.73 -3.27 2.68
CA ASP A 7 3.64 -4.35 2.33
C ASP A 7 5.09 -3.85 2.38
N PRO A 8 6.04 -4.71 2.73
CA PRO A 8 7.45 -4.40 2.56
C PRO A 8 7.80 -4.14 1.09
N VAL A 9 8.30 -2.95 0.79
CA VAL A 9 8.78 -2.59 -0.56
C VAL A 9 10.29 -2.58 -0.61
N ARG A 10 10.94 -1.93 0.36
CA ARG A 10 12.39 -1.77 0.39
C ARG A 10 13.10 -2.73 1.34
N SER A 11 12.39 -3.37 2.27
CA SER A 11 12.97 -4.29 3.23
C SER A 11 13.60 -5.49 2.52
N GLY A 12 14.83 -5.81 2.86
CA GLY A 12 15.57 -6.94 2.28
C GLY A 12 16.10 -6.71 0.88
N THR A 13 15.98 -5.50 0.33
CA THR A 13 16.42 -5.20 -1.04
C THR A 13 17.80 -4.57 -1.13
N ASN A 14 18.34 -4.04 -0.02
CA ASN A 14 19.59 -3.25 0.01
C ASN A 14 19.59 -2.11 -1.04
N GLY A 15 18.42 -1.57 -1.37
CA GLY A 15 18.27 -0.51 -2.36
C GLY A 15 18.40 -1.01 -3.81
N ASP A 16 18.41 -2.31 -4.06
CA ASP A 16 18.46 -2.88 -5.41
C ASP A 16 17.16 -2.56 -6.16
N PRO A 17 17.22 -1.78 -7.26
CA PRO A 17 16.00 -1.39 -8.00
C PRO A 17 15.21 -2.59 -8.54
N ALA A 18 15.87 -3.66 -8.96
CA ALA A 18 15.20 -4.84 -9.49
C ALA A 18 14.37 -5.54 -8.40
N LEU A 19 14.88 -5.62 -7.17
CA LEU A 19 14.17 -6.22 -6.04
C LEU A 19 13.01 -5.33 -5.58
N ILE A 20 13.20 -4.01 -5.58
CA ILE A 20 12.14 -3.05 -5.27
C ILE A 20 11.00 -3.16 -6.30
N ASP A 21 11.34 -3.21 -7.59
CA ASP A 21 10.34 -3.37 -8.66
C ASP A 21 9.58 -4.69 -8.53
N ALA A 22 10.26 -5.78 -8.16
CA ALA A 22 9.62 -7.07 -7.94
C ALA A 22 8.63 -7.01 -6.77
N ASN A 23 8.98 -6.31 -5.69
CA ASN A 23 8.08 -6.11 -4.54
C ASN A 23 6.86 -5.27 -4.92
N LEU A 24 7.05 -4.20 -5.71
CA LEU A 24 5.93 -3.39 -6.20
C LEU A 24 5.02 -4.19 -7.12
N ALA A 25 5.57 -5.02 -8.01
CA ALA A 25 4.79 -5.90 -8.86
C ALA A 25 3.96 -6.89 -8.05
N LYS A 26 4.52 -7.43 -6.97
CA LYS A 26 3.80 -8.31 -6.04
C LYS A 26 2.63 -7.57 -5.37
N MET A 27 2.83 -6.33 -4.94
CA MET A 27 1.76 -5.51 -4.39
C MET A 27 0.67 -5.26 -5.42
N ASN A 28 1.03 -4.97 -6.68
CA ASN A 28 0.07 -4.76 -7.75
C ASN A 28 -0.79 -6.01 -8.01
N ARG A 29 -0.19 -7.20 -7.95
CA ARG A 29 -0.95 -8.45 -8.06
C ARG A 29 -1.91 -8.64 -6.90
N MET A 30 -1.49 -8.28 -5.70
CA MET A 30 -2.36 -8.31 -4.51
C MET A 30 -3.51 -7.30 -4.65
N ALA A 31 -3.23 -6.12 -5.19
CA ALA A 31 -4.26 -5.12 -5.47
C ALA A 31 -5.32 -5.66 -6.43
N LEU A 32 -4.91 -6.39 -7.46
CA LEU A 32 -5.85 -7.02 -8.37
C LEU A 32 -6.76 -8.02 -7.64
N GLU A 33 -6.20 -8.82 -6.74
CA GLU A 33 -6.97 -9.79 -5.96
C GLU A 33 -7.99 -9.08 -5.05
N VAL A 34 -7.60 -7.99 -4.41
CA VAL A 34 -8.51 -7.16 -3.61
C VAL A 34 -9.65 -6.60 -4.48
N TYR A 35 -9.33 -6.11 -5.67
CA TYR A 35 -10.31 -5.60 -6.61
C TYR A 35 -11.30 -6.70 -7.03
N GLN A 36 -10.81 -7.89 -7.34
CA GLN A 36 -11.63 -9.02 -7.75
C GLN A 36 -12.60 -9.48 -6.66
N ARG A 37 -12.34 -9.15 -5.41
CA ARG A 37 -13.24 -9.42 -4.28
C ARG A 37 -14.29 -8.32 -4.06
N GLY A 38 -14.33 -7.31 -4.93
CA GLY A 38 -15.32 -6.24 -4.89
C GLY A 38 -14.92 -5.02 -4.10
N HIS A 39 -13.63 -4.87 -3.80
CA HIS A 39 -13.11 -3.72 -3.05
C HIS A 39 -12.23 -2.84 -3.92
N THR A 40 -11.95 -1.64 -3.45
CA THR A 40 -11.03 -0.72 -4.13
C THR A 40 -9.68 -0.73 -3.40
N PRO A 41 -8.62 -1.24 -4.05
CA PRO A 41 -7.30 -1.22 -3.45
C PRO A 41 -6.62 0.12 -3.65
N VAL A 42 -5.73 0.49 -2.74
CA VAL A 42 -4.80 1.60 -2.93
C VAL A 42 -3.45 1.25 -2.33
N ILE A 43 -2.40 1.65 -3.02
CA ILE A 43 -1.01 1.49 -2.60
C ILE A 43 -0.40 2.88 -2.51
N GLY A 44 0.24 3.21 -1.38
CA GLY A 44 0.81 4.53 -1.16
C GLY A 44 1.80 4.94 -2.24
N GLU A 45 2.62 4.01 -2.73
CA GLU A 45 3.61 4.24 -3.77
C GLU A 45 2.99 4.72 -5.09
N TRP A 46 1.75 4.35 -5.41
CA TRP A 46 1.08 4.81 -6.63
C TRP A 46 0.95 6.34 -6.69
N LEU A 47 0.79 6.98 -5.54
CA LEU A 47 0.72 8.44 -5.46
C LEU A 47 2.06 9.05 -5.07
N ALA A 48 2.76 8.44 -4.12
CA ALA A 48 4.00 9.00 -3.58
C ALA A 48 5.11 9.06 -4.62
N LEU A 49 5.27 8.04 -5.46
CA LEU A 49 6.36 8.00 -6.42
C LEU A 49 6.22 9.03 -7.55
N PRO A 50 5.05 9.21 -8.19
CA PRO A 50 4.88 10.29 -9.16
C PRO A 50 5.06 11.69 -8.55
N LEU A 51 4.58 11.91 -7.33
CA LEU A 51 4.76 13.19 -6.63
C LEU A 51 6.24 13.44 -6.33
N ALA A 52 6.93 12.44 -5.84
CA ALA A 52 8.36 12.53 -5.57
C ALA A 52 9.16 12.80 -6.86
N ALA A 53 8.84 12.13 -7.95
CA ALA A 53 9.47 12.35 -9.25
C ALA A 53 9.28 13.79 -9.72
N ALA A 54 8.07 14.34 -9.57
CA ALA A 54 7.78 15.75 -9.90
C ALA A 54 8.59 16.71 -9.03
N ALA A 55 8.93 16.31 -7.80
CA ALA A 55 9.75 17.11 -6.89
C ALA A 55 11.27 16.92 -7.10
N GLY A 56 11.68 16.10 -8.08
CA GLY A 56 13.09 15.91 -8.43
C GLY A 56 13.69 14.57 -7.98
N SER A 57 12.91 13.64 -7.43
CA SER A 57 13.41 12.31 -7.07
C SER A 57 13.82 11.54 -8.32
N THR A 58 14.94 10.84 -8.25
CA THR A 58 15.46 10.02 -9.36
C THR A 58 15.36 8.53 -9.10
N ARG A 59 15.09 8.14 -7.85
CA ARG A 59 14.94 6.73 -7.45
C ARG A 59 14.16 6.62 -6.14
N ILE A 60 13.49 5.50 -5.97
CA ILE A 60 12.85 5.17 -4.71
C ILE A 60 13.92 5.02 -3.61
N GLY A 61 13.67 5.58 -2.43
CA GLY A 61 14.61 5.54 -1.31
C GLY A 61 15.59 6.70 -1.28
N ASP A 62 15.62 7.59 -2.27
CA ASP A 62 16.42 8.80 -2.19
C ASP A 62 15.80 9.80 -1.18
N GLU A 63 16.53 10.85 -0.86
CA GLU A 63 16.11 11.82 0.15
C GLU A 63 14.76 12.47 -0.18
N ILE A 64 14.50 12.72 -1.47
CA ILE A 64 13.25 13.33 -1.92
C ILE A 64 12.09 12.34 -1.77
N SER A 65 12.23 11.11 -2.26
CA SER A 65 11.16 10.12 -2.17
C SER A 65 10.77 9.80 -0.73
N GLU A 66 11.72 9.80 0.20
CA GLU A 66 11.45 9.57 1.62
C GLU A 66 10.51 10.61 2.22
N LYS A 67 10.52 11.84 1.71
CA LYS A 67 9.64 12.90 2.19
C LYS A 67 8.19 12.72 1.77
N PHE A 68 7.90 11.88 0.78
CA PHE A 68 6.56 11.67 0.24
C PHE A 68 5.93 10.36 0.72
N LEU A 69 6.72 9.30 0.90
CA LEU A 69 6.21 7.96 1.16
C LEU A 69 5.30 7.89 2.39
N TYR A 70 5.79 8.35 3.55
CA TYR A 70 5.01 8.29 4.78
C TYR A 70 3.83 9.26 4.80
N PRO A 71 4.00 10.55 4.49
CA PRO A 71 2.86 11.47 4.51
C PRO A 71 1.74 11.08 3.54
N VAL A 72 2.07 10.57 2.35
CA VAL A 72 1.06 10.11 1.40
C VAL A 72 0.32 8.90 1.95
N ALA A 73 1.02 7.89 2.47
CA ALA A 73 0.40 6.71 3.04
C ALA A 73 -0.54 7.11 4.21
N HIS A 74 -0.08 7.98 5.10
CA HIS A 74 -0.86 8.41 6.25
C HIS A 74 -2.12 9.19 5.84
N ARG A 75 -2.03 10.04 4.83
CA ARG A 75 -3.20 10.76 4.30
C ARG A 75 -4.20 9.80 3.64
N LEU A 76 -3.72 8.80 2.91
CA LEU A 76 -4.57 7.77 2.32
C LEU A 76 -5.26 6.93 3.39
N ILE A 77 -4.55 6.51 4.43
CA ILE A 77 -5.12 5.72 5.53
C ILE A 77 -6.28 6.46 6.18
N ALA A 78 -6.18 7.77 6.34
CA ALA A 78 -7.28 8.58 6.89
C ALA A 78 -8.56 8.52 6.04
N CYS A 79 -8.46 8.15 4.76
CA CYS A 79 -9.59 8.00 3.85
C CYS A 79 -10.03 6.54 3.65
N CYS A 80 -9.28 5.58 4.19
CA CYS A 80 -9.55 4.16 3.97
C CYS A 80 -10.54 3.59 4.99
N ASP A 81 -11.13 2.46 4.63
CA ASP A 81 -12.01 1.67 5.52
C ASP A 81 -11.23 0.57 6.22
N ALA A 82 -10.16 0.08 5.61
CA ALA A 82 -9.39 -1.04 6.12
C ALA A 82 -7.94 -1.00 5.60
N ILE A 83 -7.09 -1.80 6.23
CA ILE A 83 -5.71 -2.04 5.78
C ILE A 83 -5.53 -3.54 5.59
N LEU A 84 -4.90 -3.93 4.48
CA LEU A 84 -4.41 -5.29 4.26
C LEU A 84 -2.90 -5.29 4.48
N ARG A 85 -2.47 -5.89 5.60
CA ARG A 85 -1.05 -6.02 5.96
C ARG A 85 -0.51 -7.31 5.38
N MET A 86 0.38 -7.19 4.41
CA MET A 86 1.06 -8.34 3.83
C MET A 86 2.20 -8.81 4.71
N PRO A 87 2.55 -10.11 4.68
CA PRO A 87 3.63 -10.62 5.53
C PRO A 87 5.00 -10.04 5.17
N GLY A 88 5.88 -10.04 6.15
CA GLY A 88 7.25 -9.57 5.99
C GLY A 88 7.60 -8.44 6.95
N ALA A 89 8.86 -8.36 7.35
CA ALA A 89 9.32 -7.32 8.27
C ALA A 89 9.34 -5.97 7.56
N SER A 90 8.62 -5.00 8.09
CA SER A 90 8.60 -3.63 7.59
C SER A 90 8.12 -2.68 8.68
N GLN A 91 8.97 -1.78 9.10
CA GLN A 91 8.59 -0.76 10.07
C GLN A 91 7.56 0.21 9.49
N GLY A 92 7.68 0.55 8.21
CA GLY A 92 6.71 1.41 7.54
C GLY A 92 5.31 0.79 7.50
N ALA A 93 5.21 -0.49 7.14
CA ALA A 93 3.94 -1.19 7.13
C ALA A 93 3.37 -1.35 8.56
N ASP A 94 4.22 -1.60 9.55
CA ASP A 94 3.80 -1.66 10.94
C ASP A 94 3.26 -0.31 11.44
N ASN A 95 3.90 0.79 11.05
CA ASN A 95 3.43 2.14 11.38
C ASN A 95 2.08 2.44 10.74
N ASP A 96 1.86 2.00 9.50
CA ASP A 96 0.58 2.14 8.81
C ASP A 96 -0.53 1.40 9.58
N VAL A 97 -0.24 0.19 10.04
CA VAL A 97 -1.19 -0.59 10.84
C VAL A 97 -1.53 0.12 12.15
N ARG A 98 -0.53 0.64 12.86
CA ARG A 98 -0.77 1.38 14.11
C ARG A 98 -1.66 2.60 13.89
N LEU A 99 -1.42 3.35 12.83
CA LEU A 99 -2.26 4.49 12.49
C LEU A 99 -3.69 4.04 12.16
N GLY A 100 -3.84 2.99 11.35
CA GLY A 100 -5.15 2.44 11.02
C GLY A 100 -5.91 1.98 12.25
N GLU A 101 -5.26 1.27 13.16
CA GLU A 101 -5.87 0.84 14.42
C GLU A 101 -6.33 2.03 15.26
N SER A 102 -5.50 3.10 15.32
CA SER A 102 -5.85 4.31 16.07
C SER A 102 -7.07 5.03 15.48
N LEU A 103 -7.34 4.84 14.19
CA LEU A 103 -8.50 5.42 13.50
C LEU A 103 -9.70 4.46 13.46
N GLY A 104 -9.59 3.29 14.06
CA GLY A 104 -10.68 2.31 14.11
C GLY A 104 -10.82 1.48 12.85
N LEU A 105 -9.82 1.44 11.97
CA LEU A 105 -9.87 0.63 10.76
C LEU A 105 -9.74 -0.85 11.07
N THR A 106 -10.37 -1.68 10.24
CA THR A 106 -10.17 -3.14 10.30
C THR A 106 -8.82 -3.47 9.65
N ILE A 107 -8.05 -4.33 10.30
CA ILE A 107 -6.78 -4.81 9.78
C ILE A 107 -6.94 -6.26 9.32
N PHE A 108 -6.72 -6.48 8.03
CA PHE A 108 -6.68 -7.82 7.44
C PHE A 108 -5.24 -8.24 7.25
N THR A 109 -4.95 -9.52 7.45
CA THR A 109 -3.59 -10.08 7.30
C THR A 109 -3.49 -11.05 6.13
N SER A 110 -4.60 -11.33 5.47
CA SER A 110 -4.65 -12.20 4.30
C SER A 110 -5.81 -11.77 3.41
N PRO A 111 -5.66 -11.82 2.07
CA PRO A 111 -6.75 -11.49 1.16
C PRO A 111 -7.96 -12.42 1.30
N GLU A 112 -7.76 -13.67 1.74
CA GLU A 112 -8.84 -14.62 1.97
C GLU A 112 -9.79 -14.18 3.09
N ASN A 113 -9.33 -13.31 3.99
CA ASN A 113 -10.13 -12.78 5.08
C ASN A 113 -11.05 -11.63 4.64
N LEU A 114 -10.86 -11.11 3.43
CA LEU A 114 -11.71 -10.06 2.89
C LEU A 114 -13.06 -10.63 2.50
N PRO A 115 -14.18 -9.98 2.89
CA PRO A 115 -15.49 -10.41 2.41
C PRO A 115 -15.58 -10.20 0.90
N VAL A 116 -16.18 -11.16 0.21
CA VAL A 116 -16.44 -11.03 -1.23
C VAL A 116 -17.72 -10.21 -1.40
N VAL A 117 -17.62 -9.12 -2.16
CA VAL A 117 -18.75 -8.28 -2.51
C VAL A 117 -18.98 -8.42 -4.01
N GLU A 118 -20.14 -8.90 -4.39
CA GLU A 118 -20.51 -8.97 -5.80
C GLU A 118 -20.72 -7.57 -6.35
N GLU A 119 -20.15 -7.30 -7.53
CA GLU A 119 -20.44 -6.05 -8.21
C GLU A 119 -21.90 -6.02 -8.63
N GLU A 120 -22.59 -4.92 -8.33
CA GLU A 120 -23.88 -4.67 -8.93
C GLU A 120 -23.67 -4.42 -10.43
N ASP A 121 -24.47 -5.09 -11.24
CA ASP A 121 -24.47 -4.85 -12.68
C ASP A 121 -25.18 -3.51 -12.94
N THR A 122 -24.35 -2.45 -12.92
CA THR A 122 -24.83 -1.07 -13.08
C THR A 122 -24.73 -0.61 -14.54
N ALA A 123 -24.73 -1.51 -15.47
CA ALA A 123 -24.62 -1.17 -16.87
C ALA A 123 -25.67 -0.14 -17.32
#